data_72af43ace7ce553ca9c18fcdb4ba189c
#
_entry.id   72af43ace7ce553ca9c18fcdb4ba189c
#
_cell.length_a   1.000
_cell.length_b   1.000
_cell.length_c   1.000
_cell.angle_alpha   90.00
_cell.angle_beta   90.00
_cell.angle_gamma   90.00
#
_symmetry.space_group_name_H-M   'P 1'
#
loop_
_entity.id
_entity.type
_entity.pdbx_description
1 polymer ?
#
loop_
_entity_poly.entity_id
_entity_poly.type
_entity_poly.pdbx_seq_one_letter_code
_entity_poly.pdbx_strand_id
1 'polypeptide(L)'
;SENLGTAMLEVDENYEIGDVLEEVRTEVNAISTFPRDAEKPVISELTLEDAVIMLTFSADMSERRIKEWSDRIKDEIKQLPEISKASVFGTRDYEINIEISEQRLREYGLTLNQVVQAVRNSNLNLAGGTIRTKDQEIRLRTLGRKYTDQELASIVVLAGPDGEIITLDRLARIRDGFTEDPIRSRINGQSAVLITVNKTQEEDALVIADAVKAYVEQKQLELPDQIKFEVLYDNTDMLRARINLLLKNGCIGIGIVFILLWLFLNGRLSFWSGLGIPVSIAGAMIILWFYGGTVNMISLFGLIMVLGI
;
A
#
# COMPACT_ATOMS: atom_id res chain seq x y z
N SER A 1 -4.26 -20.86 -7.38
CA SER A 1 -4.26 -20.69 -8.84
C SER A 1 -3.21 -21.63 -9.43
N GLU A 2 -3.56 -22.35 -10.48
CA GLU A 2 -2.73 -23.41 -11.06
C GLU A 2 -1.43 -22.90 -11.75
N ASN A 3 -1.21 -21.59 -11.83
CA ASN A 3 -0.14 -21.00 -12.62
C ASN A 3 0.77 -20.02 -11.83
N LEU A 4 0.72 -20.03 -10.50
CA LEU A 4 1.54 -19.14 -9.68
C LEU A 4 2.51 -19.96 -8.80
N GLY A 5 3.81 -19.72 -8.98
CA GLY A 5 4.86 -20.22 -8.09
C GLY A 5 5.34 -19.09 -7.18
N THR A 6 5.40 -19.33 -5.89
CA THR A 6 5.92 -18.37 -4.90
C THR A 6 7.03 -19.04 -4.10
N ALA A 7 8.15 -18.34 -3.94
CA ALA A 7 9.23 -18.73 -3.04
C ALA A 7 9.40 -17.63 -1.98
N MET A 8 9.48 -18.02 -0.72
CA MET A 8 9.71 -17.12 0.41
C MET A 8 11.06 -17.45 1.01
N LEU A 9 11.87 -16.43 1.21
CA LEU A 9 13.21 -16.51 1.81
C LEU A 9 13.17 -15.75 3.13
N GLU A 10 13.65 -16.39 4.17
CA GLU A 10 13.87 -15.77 5.49
C GLU A 10 15.32 -15.31 5.55
N VAL A 11 15.53 -14.04 5.87
CA VAL A 11 16.86 -13.44 5.99
C VAL A 11 17.27 -13.45 7.45
N ASP A 12 18.49 -13.93 7.74
CA ASP A 12 19.06 -13.92 9.09
C ASP A 12 19.32 -12.48 9.56
N GLU A 13 19.11 -12.21 10.85
CA GLU A 13 19.23 -10.89 11.49
C GLU A 13 20.61 -10.21 11.30
N ASN A 14 21.63 -10.98 10.91
CA ASN A 14 22.98 -10.44 10.68
C ASN A 14 23.18 -9.81 9.29
N TYR A 15 22.19 -9.86 8.42
CA TYR A 15 22.29 -9.35 7.07
C TYR A 15 21.31 -8.20 6.83
N GLU A 16 21.76 -7.18 6.10
CA GLU A 16 20.90 -6.10 5.63
C GLU A 16 19.94 -6.61 4.56
N ILE A 17 18.64 -6.46 4.78
CA ILE A 17 17.60 -6.97 3.85
C ILE A 17 17.78 -6.41 2.44
N GLY A 18 18.18 -5.11 2.32
CA GLY A 18 18.41 -4.46 1.05
C GLY A 18 19.50 -5.14 0.21
N ASP A 19 20.60 -5.52 0.83
CA ASP A 19 21.74 -6.16 0.17
C ASP A 19 21.35 -7.57 -0.30
N VAL A 20 20.68 -8.35 0.56
CA VAL A 20 20.18 -9.68 0.21
C VAL A 20 19.15 -9.60 -0.92
N LEU A 21 18.26 -8.61 -0.91
CA LEU A 21 17.26 -8.40 -1.96
C LEU A 21 17.92 -8.17 -3.33
N GLU A 22 18.98 -7.36 -3.39
CA GLU A 22 19.72 -7.10 -4.62
C GLU A 22 20.49 -8.34 -5.11
N GLU A 23 21.06 -9.11 -4.19
CA GLU A 23 21.73 -10.38 -4.52
C GLU A 23 20.73 -11.39 -5.08
N VAL A 24 19.61 -11.61 -4.38
CA VAL A 24 18.53 -12.50 -4.86
C VAL A 24 18.01 -12.05 -6.22
N ARG A 25 17.82 -10.74 -6.41
CA ARG A 25 17.38 -10.17 -7.70
C ARG A 25 18.39 -10.45 -8.80
N THR A 26 19.67 -10.34 -8.52
CA THR A 26 20.74 -10.62 -9.46
C THR A 26 20.77 -12.10 -9.85
N GLU A 27 20.74 -13.00 -8.87
CA GLU A 27 20.79 -14.45 -9.10
C GLU A 27 19.53 -14.96 -9.83
N VAL A 28 18.34 -14.50 -9.44
CA VAL A 28 17.09 -14.88 -10.12
C VAL A 28 17.04 -14.37 -11.55
N ASN A 29 17.53 -13.16 -11.82
CA ASN A 29 17.60 -12.62 -13.18
C ASN A 29 18.65 -13.34 -14.05
N ALA A 30 19.65 -13.99 -13.44
CA ALA A 30 20.63 -14.81 -14.15
C ALA A 30 20.07 -16.17 -14.60
N ILE A 31 18.93 -16.62 -14.04
CA ILE A 31 18.29 -17.88 -14.41
C ILE A 31 17.72 -17.78 -15.83
N SER A 32 18.30 -18.49 -16.77
CA SER A 32 17.86 -18.52 -18.17
C SER A 32 16.90 -19.68 -18.51
N THR A 33 16.59 -20.53 -17.53
CA THR A 33 15.81 -21.76 -17.72
C THR A 33 14.32 -21.61 -17.44
N PHE A 34 13.83 -20.40 -17.17
CA PHE A 34 12.40 -20.16 -17.00
C PHE A 34 11.63 -20.51 -18.31
N PRO A 35 10.40 -21.04 -18.17
CA PRO A 35 9.54 -21.30 -19.32
C PRO A 35 9.35 -20.00 -20.15
N ARG A 36 9.34 -20.12 -21.48
CA ARG A 36 9.23 -18.96 -22.38
C ARG A 36 7.94 -18.17 -22.20
N ASP A 37 6.89 -18.84 -21.76
CA ASP A 37 5.55 -18.27 -21.53
C ASP A 37 5.35 -17.77 -20.10
N ALA A 38 6.35 -17.95 -19.21
CA ALA A 38 6.28 -17.43 -17.85
C ALA A 38 6.58 -15.93 -17.84
N GLU A 39 5.83 -15.19 -17.04
CA GLU A 39 6.18 -13.81 -16.71
C GLU A 39 7.45 -13.73 -15.88
N LYS A 40 8.14 -12.60 -15.96
CA LYS A 40 9.35 -12.40 -15.15
C LYS A 40 9.02 -12.46 -13.68
N PRO A 41 9.84 -13.15 -12.86
CA PRO A 41 9.64 -13.18 -11.42
C PRO A 41 9.64 -11.78 -10.81
N VAL A 42 8.68 -11.51 -9.94
CA VAL A 42 8.63 -10.30 -9.14
C VAL A 42 9.30 -10.58 -7.81
N ILE A 43 10.38 -9.87 -7.53
CA ILE A 43 11.19 -10.05 -6.32
C ILE A 43 10.99 -8.81 -5.46
N SER A 44 10.44 -8.98 -4.29
CA SER A 44 10.13 -7.90 -3.36
C SER A 44 10.34 -8.34 -1.92
N GLU A 45 10.67 -7.40 -1.08
CA GLU A 45 10.65 -7.59 0.37
C GLU A 45 9.21 -7.78 0.85
N LEU A 46 9.01 -8.76 1.74
CA LEU A 46 7.77 -8.94 2.46
C LEU A 46 7.80 -8.10 3.74
N THR A 47 7.37 -6.86 3.63
CA THR A 47 7.23 -5.99 4.80
C THR A 47 5.95 -6.35 5.55
N LEU A 48 6.06 -6.66 6.84
CA LEU A 48 4.89 -6.79 7.69
C LEU A 48 4.25 -5.41 7.87
N GLU A 49 3.05 -5.28 7.39
CA GLU A 49 2.26 -4.06 7.49
C GLU A 49 1.08 -4.30 8.42
N ASP A 50 0.96 -3.45 9.44
CA ASP A 50 -0.19 -3.47 10.33
C ASP A 50 -1.19 -2.39 9.91
N ALA A 51 -2.44 -2.78 9.70
CA ALA A 51 -3.51 -1.84 9.45
C ALA A 51 -3.79 -0.99 10.70
N VAL A 52 -3.65 0.33 10.56
CA VAL A 52 -3.90 1.30 11.65
C VAL A 52 -5.35 1.74 11.64
N ILE A 53 -5.81 2.21 10.49
CA ILE A 53 -7.14 2.79 10.35
C ILE A 53 -7.70 2.47 8.97
N MET A 54 -8.97 2.17 8.92
CA MET A 54 -9.70 1.90 7.68
C MET A 54 -10.77 2.95 7.49
N LEU A 55 -10.75 3.57 6.33
CA LEU A 55 -11.69 4.60 5.91
C LEU A 55 -12.64 4.04 4.87
N THR A 56 -13.81 4.61 4.79
CA THR A 56 -14.78 4.35 3.72
C THR A 56 -15.11 5.63 2.98
N PHE A 57 -15.10 5.52 1.67
CA PHE A 57 -15.59 6.54 0.75
C PHE A 57 -16.79 5.96 0.00
N SER A 58 -17.98 6.51 0.21
CA SER A 58 -19.20 6.01 -0.42
C SER A 58 -19.99 7.14 -1.07
N ALA A 59 -20.50 6.85 -2.27
CA ALA A 59 -21.29 7.79 -3.04
C ALA A 59 -22.15 7.08 -4.09
N ASP A 60 -23.24 7.73 -4.50
CA ASP A 60 -24.04 7.32 -5.65
C ASP A 60 -23.44 7.91 -6.93
N MET A 61 -22.39 7.29 -7.43
CA MET A 61 -21.70 7.70 -8.65
C MET A 61 -21.16 6.50 -9.43
N SER A 62 -20.71 6.75 -10.68
CA SER A 62 -20.13 5.70 -11.51
C SER A 62 -18.84 5.15 -10.90
N GLU A 63 -18.55 3.87 -11.16
CA GLU A 63 -17.35 3.17 -10.67
C GLU A 63 -16.05 3.94 -11.01
N ARG A 64 -15.96 4.50 -12.23
CA ARG A 64 -14.81 5.32 -12.64
C ARG A 64 -14.61 6.52 -11.72
N ARG A 65 -15.67 7.26 -11.42
CA ARG A 65 -15.57 8.43 -10.53
C ARG A 65 -15.20 8.04 -9.11
N ILE A 66 -15.76 6.95 -8.60
CA ILE A 66 -15.41 6.45 -7.27
C ILE A 66 -13.92 6.09 -7.21
N LYS A 67 -13.40 5.40 -8.23
CA LYS A 67 -11.97 5.04 -8.29
C LYS A 67 -11.09 6.29 -8.39
N GLU A 68 -11.41 7.23 -9.26
CA GLU A 68 -10.66 8.50 -9.40
C GLU A 68 -10.61 9.27 -8.07
N TRP A 69 -11.72 9.33 -7.34
CA TRP A 69 -11.77 9.97 -6.03
C TRP A 69 -10.96 9.20 -4.99
N SER A 70 -11.10 7.89 -4.94
CA SER A 70 -10.39 7.08 -3.96
C SER A 70 -8.88 7.09 -4.18
N ASP A 71 -8.43 7.05 -5.43
CA ASP A 71 -7.00 7.16 -5.77
C ASP A 71 -6.45 8.53 -5.38
N ARG A 72 -7.20 9.62 -5.64
CA ARG A 72 -6.83 10.98 -5.21
C ARG A 72 -6.73 11.09 -3.69
N ILE A 73 -7.74 10.61 -2.96
CA ILE A 73 -7.76 10.63 -1.49
C ILE A 73 -6.58 9.81 -0.94
N LYS A 74 -6.33 8.62 -1.49
CA LYS A 74 -5.16 7.80 -1.13
C LYS A 74 -3.86 8.58 -1.32
N ASP A 75 -3.71 9.26 -2.45
CA ASP A 75 -2.49 10.02 -2.75
C ASP A 75 -2.35 11.27 -1.84
N GLU A 76 -3.45 11.94 -1.49
CA GLU A 76 -3.47 13.02 -0.50
C GLU A 76 -3.09 12.51 0.89
N ILE A 77 -3.62 11.36 1.33
CA ILE A 77 -3.26 10.72 2.60
C ILE A 77 -1.77 10.39 2.63
N LYS A 78 -1.22 9.86 1.55
CA LYS A 78 0.22 9.54 1.43
C LYS A 78 1.14 10.77 1.41
N GLN A 79 0.60 11.98 1.25
CA GLN A 79 1.36 13.22 1.36
C GLN A 79 1.49 13.71 2.81
N LEU A 80 0.71 13.15 3.73
CA LEU A 80 0.88 13.43 5.16
C LEU A 80 2.22 12.85 5.64
N PRO A 81 3.03 13.64 6.38
CA PRO A 81 4.40 13.25 6.73
C PRO A 81 4.48 12.00 7.62
N GLU A 82 3.39 11.70 8.33
CA GLU A 82 3.31 10.57 9.24
C GLU A 82 2.94 9.25 8.55
N ILE A 83 2.59 9.29 7.25
CA ILE A 83 1.99 8.14 6.55
C ILE A 83 2.85 7.73 5.36
N SER A 84 3.40 6.53 5.41
CA SER A 84 4.16 5.96 4.31
C SER A 84 3.31 5.08 3.39
N LYS A 85 2.27 4.43 3.93
CA LYS A 85 1.51 3.41 3.20
C LYS A 85 0.00 3.58 3.34
N ALA A 86 -0.65 3.66 2.18
CA ALA A 86 -2.11 3.61 2.06
C ALA A 86 -2.49 2.79 0.82
N SER A 87 -3.51 1.97 0.95
CA SER A 87 -4.03 1.11 -0.11
C SER A 87 -5.53 1.29 -0.28
N VAL A 88 -6.01 1.03 -1.50
CA VAL A 88 -7.43 1.11 -1.87
C VAL A 88 -7.92 -0.30 -2.16
N PHE A 89 -9.08 -0.64 -1.61
CA PHE A 89 -9.74 -1.91 -1.83
C PHE A 89 -11.23 -1.69 -2.15
N GLY A 90 -11.80 -2.60 -2.96
CA GLY A 90 -13.23 -2.56 -3.30
C GLY A 90 -13.57 -1.87 -4.61
N THR A 91 -12.54 -1.49 -5.39
CA THR A 91 -12.65 -1.08 -6.79
C THR A 91 -11.85 -2.03 -7.68
N ARG A 92 -12.31 -2.20 -8.92
CA ARG A 92 -11.58 -2.94 -9.94
C ARG A 92 -10.44 -2.10 -10.50
N ASP A 93 -9.41 -2.77 -10.99
CA ASP A 93 -8.32 -2.08 -11.67
C ASP A 93 -8.70 -1.65 -13.09
N TYR A 94 -8.08 -0.55 -13.56
CA TYR A 94 -8.27 -0.10 -14.93
C TYR A 94 -7.64 -1.10 -15.89
N GLU A 95 -8.38 -1.41 -16.93
CA GLU A 95 -7.95 -2.30 -18.01
C GLU A 95 -8.38 -1.74 -19.35
N ILE A 96 -7.48 -1.77 -20.32
CA ILE A 96 -7.81 -1.47 -21.70
C ILE A 96 -7.93 -2.79 -22.46
N ASN A 97 -9.16 -3.14 -22.77
CA ASN A 97 -9.47 -4.34 -23.54
C ASN A 97 -9.36 -4.10 -25.04
N ILE A 98 -8.57 -4.94 -25.72
CA ILE A 98 -8.40 -4.92 -27.16
C ILE A 98 -9.08 -6.16 -27.75
N GLU A 99 -10.34 -6.00 -28.13
CA GLU A 99 -11.16 -7.07 -28.74
C GLU A 99 -10.86 -7.17 -30.23
N ILE A 100 -10.03 -8.13 -30.64
CA ILE A 100 -9.60 -8.30 -32.02
C ILE A 100 -10.64 -9.08 -32.79
N SER A 101 -11.03 -8.59 -33.99
CA SER A 101 -11.96 -9.28 -34.90
C SER A 101 -11.22 -10.29 -35.77
N GLU A 102 -11.54 -11.58 -35.61
CA GLU A 102 -10.98 -12.64 -36.48
C GLU A 102 -11.32 -12.43 -37.96
N GLN A 103 -12.51 -11.91 -38.28
CA GLN A 103 -12.91 -11.62 -39.66
C GLN A 103 -11.99 -10.57 -40.29
N ARG A 104 -11.68 -9.49 -39.54
CA ARG A 104 -10.77 -8.44 -40.02
C ARG A 104 -9.33 -8.92 -40.16
N LEU A 105 -8.88 -9.80 -39.24
CA LEU A 105 -7.57 -10.42 -39.38
C LEU A 105 -7.44 -11.20 -40.70
N ARG A 106 -8.45 -11.98 -41.03
CA ARG A 106 -8.49 -12.74 -42.30
C ARG A 106 -8.56 -11.82 -43.53
N GLU A 107 -9.33 -10.74 -43.46
CA GLU A 107 -9.47 -9.76 -44.53
C GLU A 107 -8.13 -9.11 -44.91
N TYR A 108 -7.33 -8.76 -43.89
CA TYR A 108 -6.02 -8.13 -44.08
C TYR A 108 -4.85 -9.13 -44.11
N GLY A 109 -5.12 -10.44 -44.05
CA GLY A 109 -4.08 -11.48 -44.03
C GLY A 109 -3.16 -11.45 -42.83
N LEU A 110 -3.64 -10.96 -41.69
CA LEU A 110 -2.88 -10.81 -40.45
C LEU A 110 -3.15 -11.94 -39.48
N THR A 111 -2.14 -12.24 -38.66
CA THR A 111 -2.26 -13.17 -37.52
C THR A 111 -2.39 -12.41 -36.21
N LEU A 112 -3.02 -13.04 -35.22
CA LEU A 112 -3.13 -12.48 -33.87
C LEU A 112 -1.75 -12.10 -33.30
N ASN A 113 -0.74 -12.97 -33.52
CA ASN A 113 0.62 -12.72 -33.00
C ASN A 113 1.25 -11.45 -33.59
N GLN A 114 0.99 -11.14 -34.86
CA GLN A 114 1.48 -9.90 -35.48
C GLN A 114 0.87 -8.68 -34.82
N VAL A 115 -0.43 -8.70 -34.49
CA VAL A 115 -1.09 -7.62 -33.77
C VAL A 115 -0.54 -7.47 -32.37
N VAL A 116 -0.41 -8.57 -31.65
CA VAL A 116 0.16 -8.58 -30.27
C VAL A 116 1.59 -8.00 -30.25
N GLN A 117 2.43 -8.40 -31.23
CA GLN A 117 3.78 -7.88 -31.35
C GLN A 117 3.81 -6.38 -31.69
N ALA A 118 2.94 -5.93 -32.58
CA ALA A 118 2.83 -4.51 -32.93
C ALA A 118 2.43 -3.67 -31.69
N VAL A 119 1.46 -4.13 -30.90
CA VAL A 119 1.02 -3.47 -29.66
C VAL A 119 2.17 -3.47 -28.64
N ARG A 120 2.84 -4.60 -28.42
CA ARG A 120 3.97 -4.71 -27.51
C ARG A 120 5.11 -3.77 -27.90
N ASN A 121 5.51 -3.77 -29.16
CA ASN A 121 6.60 -2.93 -29.66
C ASN A 121 6.29 -1.44 -29.60
N SER A 122 5.03 -1.08 -29.79
CA SER A 122 4.57 0.32 -29.73
C SER A 122 4.38 0.82 -28.30
N ASN A 123 4.37 -0.09 -27.30
CA ASN A 123 4.12 0.24 -25.89
C ASN A 123 5.39 0.07 -25.02
N LEU A 124 6.55 -0.02 -25.62
CA LEU A 124 7.84 -0.15 -24.94
C LEU A 124 8.53 1.22 -24.79
N ASN A 125 8.98 1.50 -23.57
CA ASN A 125 9.95 2.59 -23.36
C ASN A 125 11.35 2.05 -23.64
N LEU A 126 11.89 2.36 -24.81
CA LEU A 126 13.24 1.96 -25.17
C LEU A 126 14.22 3.09 -24.87
N ALA A 127 15.31 2.75 -24.16
CA ALA A 127 16.47 3.61 -24.11
C ALA A 127 17.13 3.56 -25.49
N GLY A 128 16.97 4.61 -26.30
CA GLY A 128 17.51 4.71 -27.66
C GLY A 128 19.02 4.84 -27.74
N GLY A 129 19.73 4.69 -26.61
CA GLY A 129 21.18 4.84 -26.55
C GLY A 129 21.63 6.30 -26.39
N THR A 130 22.92 6.54 -26.52
CA THR A 130 23.55 7.84 -26.38
C THR A 130 24.26 8.21 -27.66
N ILE A 131 23.94 9.36 -28.21
CA ILE A 131 24.71 9.94 -29.34
C ILE A 131 25.81 10.81 -28.71
N ARG A 132 27.06 10.42 -28.91
CA ARG A 132 28.22 11.23 -28.52
C ARG A 132 28.68 12.06 -29.70
N THR A 133 28.57 13.38 -29.57
CA THR A 133 29.24 14.36 -30.46
C THR A 133 30.49 14.86 -29.77
N LYS A 134 31.33 15.60 -30.49
CA LYS A 134 32.61 16.11 -29.94
C LYS A 134 32.42 16.99 -28.69
N ASP A 135 31.25 17.63 -28.55
CA ASP A 135 31.01 18.66 -27.51
C ASP A 135 29.79 18.33 -26.60
N GLN A 136 28.98 17.29 -26.92
CA GLN A 136 27.77 16.98 -26.17
C GLN A 136 27.43 15.47 -26.21
N GLU A 137 26.86 15.00 -25.12
CA GLU A 137 26.28 13.67 -24.97
C GLU A 137 24.75 13.79 -24.92
N ILE A 138 24.08 13.34 -26.00
CA ILE A 138 22.62 13.40 -26.11
C ILE A 138 22.06 12.01 -25.83
N ARG A 139 21.31 11.87 -24.74
CA ARG A 139 20.58 10.63 -24.43
C ARG A 139 19.27 10.60 -25.20
N LEU A 140 19.13 9.61 -26.07
CA LEU A 140 17.86 9.33 -26.74
C LEU A 140 17.00 8.41 -25.86
N ARG A 141 15.79 8.86 -25.55
CA ARG A 141 14.78 8.04 -24.89
C ARG A 141 13.49 8.10 -25.68
N THR A 142 13.05 6.95 -26.16
CA THR A 142 11.74 6.84 -26.78
C THR A 142 10.68 6.62 -25.70
N LEU A 143 9.76 7.58 -25.52
CA LEU A 143 8.57 7.45 -24.69
C LEU A 143 7.46 6.87 -25.57
N GLY A 144 7.36 5.54 -25.60
CA GLY A 144 6.39 4.83 -26.47
C GLY A 144 5.16 4.31 -25.75
N ARG A 145 5.06 4.51 -24.43
CA ARG A 145 3.97 3.94 -23.64
C ARG A 145 2.68 4.72 -23.87
N LYS A 146 1.68 4.04 -24.36
CA LYS A 146 0.35 4.58 -24.67
C LYS A 146 -0.62 4.17 -23.57
N TYR A 147 -1.36 5.15 -23.04
CA TYR A 147 -2.20 4.99 -21.83
C TYR A 147 -3.68 5.20 -22.12
N THR A 148 -4.04 5.65 -23.33
CA THR A 148 -5.43 5.91 -23.69
C THR A 148 -5.88 5.05 -24.85
N ASP A 149 -7.19 4.79 -24.92
CA ASP A 149 -7.82 4.08 -26.03
C ASP A 149 -7.53 4.73 -27.39
N GLN A 150 -7.51 6.06 -27.45
CA GLN A 150 -7.21 6.82 -28.66
C GLN A 150 -5.75 6.66 -29.11
N GLU A 151 -4.81 6.69 -28.17
CA GLU A 151 -3.39 6.46 -28.47
C GLU A 151 -3.15 5.03 -28.94
N LEU A 152 -3.81 4.04 -28.31
CA LEU A 152 -3.72 2.65 -28.74
C LEU A 152 -4.36 2.43 -30.11
N ALA A 153 -5.49 3.07 -30.39
CA ALA A 153 -6.18 3.01 -31.68
C ALA A 153 -5.27 3.40 -32.86
N SER A 154 -4.36 4.34 -32.62
CA SER A 154 -3.42 4.85 -33.62
C SER A 154 -2.19 3.96 -33.88
N ILE A 155 -2.06 2.82 -33.18
CA ILE A 155 -0.92 1.91 -33.36
C ILE A 155 -0.95 1.34 -34.80
N VAL A 156 0.15 1.51 -35.53
CA VAL A 156 0.32 0.91 -36.85
C VAL A 156 0.67 -0.56 -36.69
N VAL A 157 -0.19 -1.44 -37.17
CA VAL A 157 0.00 -2.89 -37.12
C VAL A 157 0.71 -3.38 -38.38
N LEU A 158 0.33 -2.83 -39.56
CA LEU A 158 0.95 -3.15 -40.81
C LEU A 158 1.12 -1.88 -41.65
N ALA A 159 2.30 -1.74 -42.26
CA ALA A 159 2.57 -0.77 -43.32
C ALA A 159 2.89 -1.54 -44.58
N GLY A 160 1.99 -1.48 -45.56
CA GLY A 160 2.14 -2.14 -46.85
C GLY A 160 3.13 -1.40 -47.77
N PRO A 161 3.69 -2.10 -48.79
CA PRO A 161 4.63 -1.51 -49.77
C PRO A 161 4.01 -0.38 -50.59
N ASP A 162 2.69 -0.39 -50.76
CA ASP A 162 1.93 0.61 -51.53
C ASP A 162 1.54 1.84 -50.68
N GLY A 163 2.06 1.95 -49.46
CA GLY A 163 1.75 3.05 -48.55
C GLY A 163 0.45 2.85 -47.74
N GLU A 164 -0.20 1.70 -47.85
CA GLU A 164 -1.36 1.38 -47.05
C GLU A 164 -0.94 1.16 -45.57
N ILE A 165 -1.57 1.89 -44.67
CA ILE A 165 -1.34 1.78 -43.24
C ILE A 165 -2.60 1.19 -42.59
N ILE A 166 -2.42 0.06 -41.90
CA ILE A 166 -3.47 -0.59 -41.10
C ILE A 166 -3.20 -0.32 -39.62
N THR A 167 -4.10 0.43 -39.01
CA THR A 167 -4.05 0.78 -37.60
C THR A 167 -4.89 -0.17 -36.73
N LEU A 168 -4.63 -0.21 -35.43
CA LEU A 168 -5.27 -1.13 -34.50
C LEU A 168 -6.80 -0.95 -34.44
N ASP A 169 -7.31 0.27 -34.58
CA ASP A 169 -8.74 0.57 -34.61
C ASP A 169 -9.49 -0.09 -35.78
N ARG A 170 -8.79 -0.35 -36.88
CA ARG A 170 -9.37 -1.09 -38.03
C ARG A 170 -9.51 -2.58 -37.75
N LEU A 171 -8.70 -3.14 -36.86
CA LEU A 171 -8.62 -4.58 -36.56
C LEU A 171 -9.36 -4.96 -35.29
N ALA A 172 -9.43 -4.05 -34.33
CA ALA A 172 -9.92 -4.32 -33.02
C ALA A 172 -10.88 -3.23 -32.53
N ARG A 173 -11.72 -3.60 -31.56
CA ARG A 173 -12.48 -2.68 -30.74
C ARG A 173 -11.74 -2.45 -29.45
N ILE A 174 -11.34 -1.21 -29.19
CA ILE A 174 -10.61 -0.84 -27.97
C ILE A 174 -11.62 -0.30 -26.98
N ARG A 175 -11.63 -0.84 -25.78
CA ARG A 175 -12.49 -0.41 -24.68
C ARG A 175 -11.65 -0.09 -23.45
N ASP A 176 -11.75 1.13 -23.01
CA ASP A 176 -11.28 1.54 -21.69
C ASP A 176 -12.33 1.14 -20.65
N GLY A 177 -11.97 0.26 -19.74
CA GLY A 177 -12.88 -0.35 -18.77
C GLY A 177 -12.16 -0.76 -17.48
N PHE A 178 -12.68 -1.80 -16.88
CA PHE A 178 -12.16 -2.38 -15.66
C PHE A 178 -11.97 -3.88 -15.82
N THR A 179 -11.07 -4.45 -15.05
CA THR A 179 -10.88 -5.90 -14.96
C THR A 179 -12.21 -6.61 -14.68
N GLU A 180 -12.35 -7.86 -15.14
CA GLU A 180 -13.55 -8.65 -14.91
C GLU A 180 -13.69 -9.19 -13.49
N ASP A 181 -12.84 -8.75 -12.56
CA ASP A 181 -12.88 -9.16 -11.17
C ASP A 181 -14.21 -8.80 -10.50
N PRO A 182 -14.82 -9.72 -9.74
CA PRO A 182 -16.13 -9.49 -9.12
C PRO A 182 -16.06 -8.61 -7.86
N ILE A 183 -14.93 -7.95 -7.59
CA ILE A 183 -14.72 -7.16 -6.37
C ILE A 183 -15.59 -5.91 -6.43
N ARG A 184 -16.60 -5.85 -5.57
CA ARG A 184 -17.46 -4.68 -5.37
C ARG A 184 -17.78 -4.51 -3.90
N SER A 185 -17.49 -3.34 -3.36
CA SER A 185 -17.88 -2.98 -2.00
C SER A 185 -19.09 -2.06 -1.99
N ARG A 186 -19.98 -2.27 -1.03
CA ARG A 186 -21.16 -1.43 -0.82
C ARG A 186 -21.36 -1.18 0.66
N ILE A 187 -21.72 0.04 1.00
CA ILE A 187 -22.12 0.45 2.35
C ILE A 187 -23.47 1.11 2.27
N ASN A 188 -24.43 0.65 3.07
CA ASN A 188 -25.81 1.13 3.07
C ASN A 188 -26.46 1.16 1.68
N GLY A 189 -26.13 0.19 0.81
CA GLY A 189 -26.65 0.09 -0.55
C GLY A 189 -25.94 0.95 -1.60
N GLN A 190 -25.11 1.90 -1.19
CA GLN A 190 -24.29 2.74 -2.09
C GLN A 190 -22.97 2.06 -2.42
N SER A 191 -22.43 2.35 -3.59
CA SER A 191 -21.09 1.92 -3.96
C SER A 191 -20.07 2.55 -3.02
N ALA A 192 -19.15 1.75 -2.52
CA ALA A 192 -18.18 2.18 -1.53
C ALA A 192 -16.79 1.64 -1.86
N VAL A 193 -15.78 2.34 -1.38
CA VAL A 193 -14.38 1.97 -1.44
C VAL A 193 -13.80 2.02 -0.05
N LEU A 194 -12.94 1.09 0.26
CA LEU A 194 -12.18 1.04 1.50
C LEU A 194 -10.78 1.57 1.24
N ILE A 195 -10.32 2.48 2.09
CA ILE A 195 -8.95 2.99 2.08
C ILE A 195 -8.33 2.56 3.39
N THR A 196 -7.33 1.72 3.32
CA THR A 196 -6.60 1.23 4.50
C THR A 196 -5.27 1.96 4.61
N VAL A 197 -5.05 2.57 5.76
CA VAL A 197 -3.76 3.17 6.11
C VAL A 197 -3.01 2.19 6.99
N ASN A 198 -1.84 1.78 6.52
CA ASN A 198 -0.98 0.82 7.18
C ASN A 198 0.25 1.53 7.77
N LYS A 199 0.82 0.93 8.80
CA LYS A 199 2.11 1.34 9.36
C LYS A 199 3.18 0.28 9.13
N THR A 200 4.41 0.72 9.08
CA THR A 200 5.60 -0.12 9.23
C THR A 200 5.92 -0.32 10.72
N GLN A 201 6.94 -1.13 11.02
CA GLN A 201 7.33 -1.38 12.42
C GLN A 201 7.82 -0.13 13.16
N GLU A 202 8.42 0.82 12.45
CA GLU A 202 9.02 2.03 13.02
C GLU A 202 8.02 3.17 13.26
N GLU A 203 6.85 3.10 12.64
CA GLU A 203 5.85 4.17 12.68
C GLU A 203 4.91 4.06 13.88
N ASP A 204 4.47 5.21 14.43
CA ASP A 204 3.53 5.28 15.55
C ASP A 204 2.08 5.25 15.08
N ALA A 205 1.38 4.18 15.42
CA ALA A 205 -0.02 3.99 15.06
C ALA A 205 -0.95 5.09 15.60
N LEU A 206 -0.67 5.65 16.79
CA LEU A 206 -1.53 6.69 17.39
C LEU A 206 -1.40 8.01 16.63
N VAL A 207 -0.17 8.37 16.25
CA VAL A 207 0.12 9.58 15.48
C VAL A 207 -0.52 9.49 14.09
N ILE A 208 -0.36 8.35 13.41
CA ILE A 208 -1.01 8.09 12.13
C ILE A 208 -2.53 8.21 12.23
N ALA A 209 -3.15 7.56 13.22
CA ALA A 209 -4.60 7.59 13.37
C ALA A 209 -5.12 9.00 13.62
N ASP A 210 -4.43 9.81 14.43
CA ASP A 210 -4.82 11.19 14.72
C ASP A 210 -4.68 12.07 13.48
N ALA A 211 -3.60 11.94 12.71
CA ALA A 211 -3.40 12.66 11.46
C ALA A 211 -4.49 12.32 10.43
N VAL A 212 -4.81 11.02 10.29
CA VAL A 212 -5.86 10.56 9.36
C VAL A 212 -7.24 11.04 9.79
N LYS A 213 -7.58 10.98 11.08
CA LYS A 213 -8.87 11.49 11.59
C LYS A 213 -9.04 12.97 11.31
N ALA A 214 -8.01 13.77 11.58
CA ALA A 214 -8.02 15.20 11.29
C ALA A 214 -8.22 15.48 9.77
N TYR A 215 -7.53 14.71 8.93
CA TYR A 215 -7.71 14.79 7.48
C TYR A 215 -9.15 14.43 7.06
N VAL A 216 -9.72 13.35 7.60
CA VAL A 216 -11.10 12.92 7.29
C VAL A 216 -12.11 14.01 7.67
N GLU A 217 -12.00 14.59 8.87
CA GLU A 217 -12.87 15.66 9.32
C GLU A 217 -12.79 16.90 8.41
N GLN A 218 -11.59 17.33 8.06
CA GLN A 218 -11.39 18.43 7.14
C GLN A 218 -11.95 18.12 5.76
N LYS A 219 -11.64 16.94 5.22
CA LYS A 219 -12.05 16.53 3.87
C LYS A 219 -13.55 16.38 3.73
N GLN A 220 -14.22 15.87 4.75
CA GLN A 220 -15.70 15.77 4.76
C GLN A 220 -16.39 17.13 4.62
N LEU A 221 -15.79 18.20 5.15
CA LEU A 221 -16.33 19.56 5.00
C LEU A 221 -16.20 20.12 3.57
N GLU A 222 -15.23 19.61 2.81
CA GLU A 222 -15.00 20.01 1.41
C GLU A 222 -15.86 19.21 0.43
N LEU A 223 -16.35 18.03 0.84
CA LEU A 223 -17.10 17.12 -0.01
C LEU A 223 -18.59 17.48 -0.02
N PRO A 224 -19.29 17.26 -1.16
CA PRO A 224 -20.75 17.39 -1.22
C PRO A 224 -21.46 16.44 -0.24
N ASP A 225 -22.60 16.84 0.29
CA ASP A 225 -23.41 16.06 1.26
C ASP A 225 -23.76 14.63 0.81
N GLN A 226 -23.77 14.39 -0.50
CA GLN A 226 -24.07 13.09 -1.10
C GLN A 226 -22.90 12.09 -1.00
N ILE A 227 -21.70 12.58 -0.66
CA ILE A 227 -20.49 11.80 -0.52
C ILE A 227 -20.22 11.62 0.97
N LYS A 228 -20.09 10.38 1.41
CA LYS A 228 -19.70 10.07 2.78
C LYS A 228 -18.27 9.58 2.79
N PHE A 229 -17.45 10.27 3.57
CA PHE A 229 -16.06 9.89 3.82
C PHE A 229 -15.85 9.86 5.32
N GLU A 230 -15.71 8.66 5.86
CA GLU A 230 -15.71 8.44 7.31
C GLU A 230 -14.76 7.32 7.72
N VAL A 231 -14.38 7.32 8.99
CA VAL A 231 -13.62 6.24 9.60
C VAL A 231 -14.56 5.04 9.78
N LEU A 232 -14.23 3.92 9.15
CA LEU A 232 -14.97 2.67 9.28
C LEU A 232 -14.48 1.85 10.47
N TYR A 233 -13.16 1.77 10.65
CA TYR A 233 -12.55 0.99 11.71
C TYR A 233 -11.22 1.62 12.13
N ASP A 234 -11.01 1.73 13.44
CA ASP A 234 -9.80 2.25 14.05
C ASP A 234 -9.18 1.22 15.00
N ASN A 235 -8.06 0.63 14.57
CA ASN A 235 -7.32 -0.33 15.38
C ASN A 235 -6.69 0.31 16.61
N THR A 236 -6.48 1.64 16.61
CA THR A 236 -5.84 2.34 17.72
C THR A 236 -6.79 2.55 18.91
N ASP A 237 -8.10 2.44 18.72
CA ASP A 237 -9.07 2.56 19.83
C ASP A 237 -8.82 1.49 20.89
N MET A 238 -8.52 0.26 20.47
CA MET A 238 -8.16 -0.82 21.40
C MET A 238 -6.84 -0.52 22.12
N LEU A 239 -5.84 0.01 21.39
CA LEU A 239 -4.55 0.40 21.99
C LEU A 239 -4.74 1.53 23.00
N ARG A 240 -5.51 2.57 22.68
CA ARG A 240 -5.85 3.68 23.60
C ARG A 240 -6.58 3.19 24.84
N ALA A 241 -7.56 2.30 24.66
CA ALA A 241 -8.29 1.71 25.78
C ALA A 241 -7.35 0.95 26.73
N ARG A 242 -6.38 0.21 26.21
CA ARG A 242 -5.37 -0.51 26.99
C ARG A 242 -4.42 0.43 27.72
N ILE A 243 -3.93 1.49 27.07
CA ILE A 243 -3.10 2.51 27.70
C ILE A 243 -3.86 3.18 28.85
N ASN A 244 -5.11 3.57 28.62
CA ASN A 244 -5.94 4.20 29.66
C ASN A 244 -6.21 3.25 30.83
N LEU A 245 -6.46 1.97 30.56
CA LEU A 245 -6.62 0.95 31.58
C LEU A 245 -5.34 0.80 32.43
N LEU A 246 -4.18 0.74 31.77
CA LEU A 246 -2.88 0.67 32.43
C LEU A 246 -2.64 1.87 33.36
N LEU A 247 -2.85 3.08 32.85
CA LEU A 247 -2.70 4.31 33.60
C LEU A 247 -3.66 4.36 34.78
N LYS A 248 -4.94 4.03 34.56
CA LYS A 248 -5.95 4.00 35.62
C LYS A 248 -5.60 2.99 36.71
N ASN A 249 -5.29 1.75 36.33
CA ASN A 249 -4.96 0.69 37.29
C ASN A 249 -3.64 1.00 37.99
N GLY A 250 -2.64 1.51 37.29
CA GLY A 250 -1.38 1.95 37.87
C GLY A 250 -1.57 3.06 38.90
N CYS A 251 -2.34 4.10 38.59
CA CYS A 251 -2.62 5.18 39.53
C CYS A 251 -3.37 4.68 40.77
N ILE A 252 -4.39 3.82 40.60
CA ILE A 252 -5.14 3.23 41.68
C ILE A 252 -4.23 2.33 42.55
N GLY A 253 -3.45 1.44 41.92
CA GLY A 253 -2.53 0.54 42.59
C GLY A 253 -1.47 1.28 43.39
N ILE A 254 -0.82 2.27 42.81
CA ILE A 254 0.15 3.13 43.52
C ILE A 254 -0.52 3.85 44.67
N GLY A 255 -1.73 4.37 44.49
CA GLY A 255 -2.51 5.04 45.54
C GLY A 255 -2.80 4.11 46.73
N ILE A 256 -3.24 2.88 46.46
CA ILE A 256 -3.53 1.88 47.52
C ILE A 256 -2.24 1.50 48.26
N VAL A 257 -1.16 1.20 47.53
CA VAL A 257 0.14 0.87 48.12
C VAL A 257 0.64 2.02 48.98
N PHE A 258 0.53 3.27 48.50
CA PHE A 258 0.92 4.44 49.28
C PHE A 258 0.13 4.58 50.55
N ILE A 259 -1.20 4.40 50.54
CA ILE A 259 -2.07 4.46 51.72
C ILE A 259 -1.69 3.36 52.71
N LEU A 260 -1.51 2.11 52.24
CA LEU A 260 -1.11 0.99 53.08
C LEU A 260 0.26 1.22 53.72
N LEU A 261 1.24 1.65 52.96
CA LEU A 261 2.56 1.98 53.46
C LEU A 261 2.51 3.13 54.48
N TRP A 262 1.69 4.15 54.27
CA TRP A 262 1.51 5.26 55.18
C TRP A 262 0.86 4.84 56.51
N LEU A 263 0.00 3.82 56.49
CA LEU A 263 -0.65 3.28 57.69
C LEU A 263 0.34 2.54 58.60
N PHE A 264 1.37 1.90 58.02
CA PHE A 264 2.33 1.08 58.78
C PHE A 264 3.72 1.70 58.90
N LEU A 265 4.08 2.68 58.06
CA LEU A 265 5.37 3.35 58.03
C LEU A 265 5.19 4.86 58.21
N ASN A 266 6.30 5.53 58.58
CA ASN A 266 6.34 6.98 58.59
C ASN A 266 6.15 7.54 57.18
N GLY A 267 5.41 8.65 57.02
CA GLY A 267 5.07 9.25 55.72
C GLY A 267 6.27 9.46 54.80
N ARG A 268 7.44 9.75 55.35
CA ARG A 268 8.69 9.91 54.59
C ARG A 268 9.17 8.61 53.94
N LEU A 269 9.11 7.50 54.71
CA LEU A 269 9.47 6.17 54.20
C LEU A 269 8.45 5.66 53.18
N SER A 270 7.16 5.86 53.44
CA SER A 270 6.07 5.48 52.54
C SER A 270 6.20 6.15 51.18
N PHE A 271 6.55 7.44 51.17
CA PHE A 271 6.76 8.20 49.93
C PHE A 271 7.91 7.62 49.08
N TRP A 272 9.08 7.38 49.67
CA TRP A 272 10.23 6.85 48.98
C TRP A 272 10.02 5.40 48.51
N SER A 273 9.38 4.57 49.31
CA SER A 273 9.04 3.20 48.95
C SER A 273 7.99 3.15 47.82
N GLY A 274 6.96 4.01 47.90
CA GLY A 274 5.94 4.10 46.87
C GLY A 274 6.45 4.62 45.51
N LEU A 275 7.48 5.47 45.54
CA LEU A 275 8.15 5.93 44.30
C LEU A 275 8.90 4.80 43.54
N GLY A 276 9.22 3.70 44.23
CA GLY A 276 9.90 2.56 43.61
C GLY A 276 9.12 1.99 42.41
N ILE A 277 7.78 1.94 42.50
CA ILE A 277 6.93 1.41 41.39
C ILE A 277 7.03 2.26 40.12
N PRO A 278 6.74 3.57 40.13
CA PRO A 278 6.84 4.38 38.92
C PRO A 278 8.28 4.47 38.39
N VAL A 279 9.31 4.46 39.26
CA VAL A 279 10.70 4.43 38.84
C VAL A 279 11.05 3.11 38.11
N SER A 280 10.55 1.97 38.63
CA SER A 280 10.76 0.67 37.97
C SER A 280 10.09 0.61 36.61
N ILE A 281 8.87 1.15 36.46
CA ILE A 281 8.15 1.23 35.19
C ILE A 281 8.92 2.13 34.19
N ALA A 282 9.35 3.32 34.65
CA ALA A 282 10.15 4.22 33.83
C ALA A 282 11.47 3.56 33.38
N GLY A 283 12.13 2.83 34.29
CA GLY A 283 13.32 2.05 33.97
C GLY A 283 13.06 0.98 32.91
N ALA A 284 11.95 0.24 33.02
CA ALA A 284 11.56 -0.77 32.03
C ALA A 284 11.28 -0.13 30.65
N MET A 285 10.62 1.03 30.62
CA MET A 285 10.35 1.76 29.37
C MET A 285 11.64 2.29 28.72
N ILE A 286 12.60 2.77 29.52
CA ILE A 286 13.92 3.20 29.00
C ILE A 286 14.68 2.02 28.40
N ILE A 287 14.66 0.86 29.06
CA ILE A 287 15.30 -0.34 28.56
C ILE A 287 14.62 -0.79 27.24
N LEU A 288 13.29 -0.82 27.22
CA LEU A 288 12.52 -1.15 25.99
C LEU A 288 12.90 -0.24 24.84
N TRP A 289 12.96 1.06 25.10
CA TRP A 289 13.35 2.06 24.09
C TRP A 289 14.80 1.87 23.61
N PHE A 290 15.73 1.57 24.53
CA PHE A 290 17.14 1.37 24.19
C PHE A 290 17.37 0.15 23.27
N TYR A 291 16.56 -0.90 23.43
CA TYR A 291 16.57 -2.08 22.57
C TYR A 291 15.70 -1.94 21.30
N GLY A 292 15.24 -0.75 20.97
CA GLY A 292 14.40 -0.51 19.80
C GLY A 292 12.98 -1.08 19.89
N GLY A 293 12.57 -1.50 21.10
CA GLY A 293 11.24 -2.03 21.32
C GLY A 293 10.16 -0.94 21.24
N THR A 294 9.00 -1.28 20.67
CA THR A 294 7.86 -0.37 20.54
C THR A 294 6.79 -0.65 21.61
N VAL A 295 6.02 0.38 21.95
CA VAL A 295 4.82 0.22 22.78
C VAL A 295 3.71 -0.35 21.91
N ASN A 296 3.47 -1.64 22.02
CA ASN A 296 2.46 -2.38 21.27
C ASN A 296 1.54 -3.16 22.25
N MET A 297 0.57 -3.88 21.69
CA MET A 297 -0.39 -4.66 22.49
C MET A 297 0.28 -5.68 23.41
N ILE A 298 1.38 -6.30 22.98
CA ILE A 298 2.09 -7.35 23.73
C ILE A 298 2.87 -6.72 24.88
N SER A 299 3.62 -5.64 24.62
CA SER A 299 4.38 -4.92 25.66
C SER A 299 3.47 -4.30 26.73
N LEU A 300 2.31 -3.74 26.30
CA LEU A 300 1.31 -3.24 27.24
C LEU A 300 0.67 -4.35 28.08
N PHE A 301 0.39 -5.51 27.48
CA PHE A 301 -0.12 -6.66 28.21
C PHE A 301 0.88 -7.13 29.27
N GLY A 302 2.16 -7.20 28.93
CA GLY A 302 3.23 -7.51 29.88
C GLY A 302 3.28 -6.51 31.04
N LEU A 303 3.22 -5.20 30.76
CA LEU A 303 3.20 -4.15 31.78
C LEU A 303 1.96 -4.24 32.69
N ILE A 304 0.77 -4.50 32.11
CA ILE A 304 -0.47 -4.65 32.88
C ILE A 304 -0.37 -5.87 33.80
N MET A 305 0.18 -6.98 33.31
CA MET A 305 0.35 -8.20 34.09
C MET A 305 1.29 -7.98 35.29
N VAL A 306 2.43 -7.34 35.05
CA VAL A 306 3.42 -7.03 36.11
C VAL A 306 2.86 -6.06 37.14
N LEU A 307 2.02 -5.10 36.74
CA LEU A 307 1.36 -4.18 37.68
C LEU A 307 0.21 -4.83 38.47
N GLY A 308 -0.36 -5.92 37.93
CA GLY A 308 -1.49 -6.62 38.57
C GLY A 308 -1.08 -7.69 39.56
N ILE A 309 0.20 -8.04 39.64
CA ILE A 309 0.81 -8.96 40.59
C ILE A 309 1.45 -8.17 41.73
#